data_29d5873bcee2828ce827127a3c3903aa
#
_entry.id   29d5873bcee2828ce827127a3c3903aa
#
_cell.length_a   1.000
_cell.length_b   1.000
_cell.length_c   1.000
_cell.angle_alpha   90.00
_cell.angle_beta   90.00
_cell.angle_gamma   90.00
#
_symmetry.space_group_name_H-M   'P 1'
#
loop_
_entity.id
_entity.type
_entity.pdbx_description
1 polymer ?
#
loop_
_entity_poly.entity_id
_entity_poly.type
_entity_poly.pdbx_seq_one_letter_code
_entity_poly.pdbx_strand_id
1 'polypeptide(L)'
;MNNIHSSPVDVQQMINWIAAGERPASDFKIGTEHEKFLFHRADLSPVAYEGETGVGALLERLLTELGPGAEPILEKGKVIGIRSHDGGSVTLEPGGQLELSGAPLDNLHETCRETGQHLRHMREAARPLDVGML
;
A
#
# COMPACT_ATOMS: atom_id res chain seq x y z
N MET A 1 15.42 3.72 -33.84
CA MET A 1 14.09 4.15 -33.34
C MET A 1 13.07 3.14 -33.85
N ASN A 2 12.69 2.16 -33.03
CA ASN A 2 11.68 1.18 -33.42
C ASN A 2 10.31 1.81 -33.20
N ASN A 3 9.65 2.17 -34.30
CA ASN A 3 8.22 2.52 -34.29
C ASN A 3 7.43 1.27 -33.92
N ILE A 4 7.04 1.15 -32.66
CA ILE A 4 6.02 0.20 -32.22
C ILE A 4 4.68 0.78 -32.68
N HIS A 5 4.30 0.52 -33.93
CA HIS A 5 2.93 0.68 -34.36
C HIS A 5 2.12 -0.45 -33.70
N SER A 6 1.63 -0.19 -32.47
CA SER A 6 0.57 -1.02 -31.92
C SER A 6 -0.68 -0.81 -32.78
N SER A 7 -1.19 -1.89 -33.36
CA SER A 7 -2.50 -1.86 -34.03
C SER A 7 -3.54 -1.33 -33.01
N PRO A 8 -4.50 -0.49 -33.45
CA PRO A 8 -5.55 -0.05 -32.56
C PRO A 8 -6.26 -1.26 -31.96
N VAL A 9 -6.44 -1.24 -30.65
CA VAL A 9 -7.16 -2.29 -29.93
C VAL A 9 -8.65 -2.15 -30.25
N ASP A 10 -9.27 -3.22 -30.74
CA ASP A 10 -10.71 -3.23 -30.97
C ASP A 10 -11.50 -3.56 -29.69
N VAL A 11 -12.81 -3.28 -29.71
CA VAL A 11 -13.69 -3.51 -28.57
C VAL A 11 -13.71 -4.99 -28.15
N GLN A 12 -13.66 -5.91 -29.10
CA GLN A 12 -13.68 -7.34 -28.80
C GLN A 12 -12.40 -7.80 -28.12
N GLN A 13 -11.24 -7.24 -28.51
CA GLN A 13 -9.97 -7.50 -27.84
C GLN A 13 -10.00 -7.02 -26.39
N MET A 14 -10.59 -5.84 -26.10
CA MET A 14 -10.76 -5.33 -24.74
C MET A 14 -11.69 -6.23 -23.91
N ILE A 15 -12.84 -6.63 -24.48
CA ILE A 15 -13.77 -7.57 -23.83
C ILE A 15 -13.07 -8.89 -23.50
N ASN A 16 -12.37 -9.48 -24.45
CA ASN A 16 -11.66 -10.74 -24.26
C ASN A 16 -10.57 -10.64 -23.18
N TRP A 17 -9.87 -9.49 -23.12
CA TRP A 17 -8.83 -9.26 -22.13
C TRP A 17 -9.41 -9.19 -20.71
N ILE A 18 -10.55 -8.49 -20.54
CA ILE A 18 -11.26 -8.43 -19.24
C ILE A 18 -11.81 -9.81 -18.87
N ALA A 19 -12.47 -10.49 -19.81
CA ALA A 19 -13.05 -11.82 -19.59
C ALA A 19 -11.97 -12.87 -19.23
N ALA A 20 -10.76 -12.75 -19.76
CA ALA A 20 -9.64 -13.63 -19.40
C ALA A 20 -9.21 -13.50 -17.93
N GLY A 21 -9.60 -12.42 -17.26
CA GLY A 21 -9.39 -12.23 -15.82
C GLY A 21 -10.43 -12.90 -14.92
N GLU A 22 -11.52 -13.43 -15.46
CA GLU A 22 -12.55 -14.10 -14.68
C GLU A 22 -11.98 -15.31 -13.93
N ARG A 23 -12.43 -15.48 -12.69
CA ARG A 23 -12.03 -16.59 -11.83
C ARG A 23 -13.27 -17.37 -11.41
N PRO A 24 -13.19 -18.71 -11.28
CA PRO A 24 -14.26 -19.48 -10.67
C PRO A 24 -14.44 -19.11 -9.20
N ALA A 25 -15.64 -19.24 -8.66
CA ALA A 25 -15.95 -18.87 -7.27
C ALA A 25 -15.06 -19.57 -6.23
N SER A 26 -14.56 -20.77 -6.54
CA SER A 26 -13.59 -21.49 -5.70
C SER A 26 -12.25 -20.75 -5.51
N ASP A 27 -11.92 -19.86 -6.42
CA ASP A 27 -10.62 -19.17 -6.46
C ASP A 27 -10.75 -17.70 -6.01
N PHE A 28 -11.94 -17.30 -5.53
CA PHE A 28 -12.15 -15.95 -5.03
C PHE A 28 -11.33 -15.69 -3.78
N LYS A 29 -10.72 -14.51 -3.72
CA LYS A 29 -9.96 -14.02 -2.59
C LYS A 29 -10.52 -12.65 -2.16
N ILE A 30 -10.21 -12.28 -0.93
CA ILE A 30 -10.55 -10.98 -0.38
C ILE A 30 -9.24 -10.18 -0.28
N GLY A 31 -9.18 -9.04 -0.93
CA GLY A 31 -8.13 -8.04 -0.73
C GLY A 31 -8.73 -6.86 0.04
N THR A 32 -8.05 -6.43 1.08
CA THR A 32 -8.47 -5.26 1.88
C THR A 32 -7.69 -4.04 1.41
N GLU A 33 -8.39 -2.95 1.19
CA GLU A 33 -7.78 -1.62 1.09
C GLU A 33 -8.12 -0.84 2.36
N HIS A 34 -7.12 -0.24 2.98
CA HIS A 34 -7.29 0.52 4.21
C HIS A 34 -6.43 1.79 4.17
N GLU A 35 -7.07 2.90 3.86
CA GLU A 35 -6.45 4.21 3.73
C GLU A 35 -6.41 4.97 5.07
N LYS A 36 -5.40 5.81 5.23
CA LYS A 36 -5.20 6.63 6.43
C LYS A 36 -4.70 8.01 6.07
N PHE A 37 -5.28 9.03 6.68
CA PHE A 37 -4.71 10.35 6.72
C PHE A 37 -3.75 10.46 7.89
N LEU A 38 -2.57 11.03 7.65
CA LEU A 38 -1.55 11.27 8.66
C LEU A 38 -1.59 12.73 9.12
N PHE A 39 -1.47 12.95 10.42
CA PHE A 39 -1.46 14.29 11.00
C PHE A 39 -0.49 14.39 12.18
N HIS A 40 0.08 15.57 12.41
CA HIS A 40 0.84 15.86 13.62
C HIS A 40 -0.11 15.98 14.81
N ARG A 41 0.16 15.25 15.91
CA ARG A 41 -0.74 15.24 17.08
C ARG A 41 -0.80 16.56 17.79
N ALA A 42 0.27 17.36 17.73
CA ALA A 42 0.39 18.63 18.42
C ALA A 42 -0.62 19.68 17.96
N ASP A 43 -0.88 19.74 16.66
CA ASP A 43 -1.69 20.82 16.04
C ASP A 43 -2.66 20.33 14.96
N LEU A 44 -2.71 19.02 14.72
CA LEU A 44 -3.54 18.35 13.71
C LEU A 44 -3.21 18.78 12.27
N SER A 45 -2.04 19.35 12.02
CA SER A 45 -1.59 19.70 10.68
C SER A 45 -1.24 18.44 9.87
N PRO A 46 -1.39 18.48 8.52
CA PRO A 46 -0.99 17.38 7.66
C PRO A 46 0.51 17.08 7.76
N VAL A 47 0.88 15.81 7.68
CA VAL A 47 2.28 15.38 7.68
C VAL A 47 2.85 15.53 6.28
N ALA A 48 3.92 16.33 6.14
CA ALA A 48 4.67 16.43 4.88
C ALA A 48 5.47 15.15 4.62
N TYR A 49 5.84 14.91 3.35
CA TYR A 49 6.71 13.77 3.04
C TYR A 49 8.11 13.93 3.66
N GLU A 50 8.67 15.13 3.61
CA GLU A 50 10.02 15.45 4.07
C GLU A 50 10.09 15.72 5.57
N GLY A 51 11.30 15.60 6.14
CA GLY A 51 11.59 15.91 7.52
C GLY A 51 11.68 14.71 8.44
N GLU A 52 12.22 14.92 9.63
CA GLU A 52 12.47 13.86 10.63
C GLU A 52 11.18 13.21 11.15
N THR A 53 10.06 13.90 11.07
CA THR A 53 8.73 13.42 11.45
C THR A 53 7.79 13.28 10.24
N GLY A 54 8.38 13.27 9.02
CA GLY A 54 7.64 13.18 7.76
C GLY A 54 7.19 11.76 7.41
N VAL A 55 6.38 11.66 6.35
CA VAL A 55 5.89 10.37 5.83
C VAL A 55 7.04 9.46 5.39
N GLY A 56 8.13 10.02 4.81
CA GLY A 56 9.32 9.26 4.45
C GLY A 56 9.96 8.57 5.66
N ALA A 57 10.14 9.31 6.77
CA ALA A 57 10.67 8.77 8.02
C ALA A 57 9.73 7.70 8.62
N LEU A 58 8.42 7.89 8.50
CA LEU A 58 7.43 6.88 8.93
C LEU A 58 7.56 5.59 8.12
N LEU A 59 7.69 5.68 6.78
CA LEU A 59 7.86 4.50 5.92
C LEU A 59 9.15 3.75 6.22
N GLU A 60 10.26 4.43 6.46
CA GLU A 60 11.55 3.80 6.85
C GLU A 60 11.43 3.05 8.19
N ARG A 61 10.73 3.64 9.16
CA ARG A 61 10.45 2.97 10.43
C ARG A 61 9.52 1.78 10.26
N LEU A 62 8.46 1.92 9.46
CA LEU A 62 7.54 0.83 9.16
C LEU A 62 8.25 -0.33 8.46
N LEU A 63 9.17 -0.04 7.54
CA LEU A 63 10.02 -1.06 6.89
C LEU A 63 10.85 -1.83 7.93
N THR A 64 11.36 -1.14 8.95
CA THR A 64 12.08 -1.77 10.07
C THR A 64 11.18 -2.65 10.93
N GLU A 65 9.96 -2.18 11.23
CA GLU A 65 8.96 -2.93 12.01
C GLU A 65 8.46 -4.19 11.30
N LEU A 66 8.31 -4.11 9.98
CA LEU A 66 7.90 -5.26 9.15
C LEU A 66 9.00 -6.33 9.05
N GLY A 67 10.26 -5.94 9.22
CA GLY A 67 11.39 -6.84 9.32
C GLY A 67 11.80 -7.53 8.01
N PRO A 68 12.52 -8.65 8.11
CA PRO A 68 13.07 -9.35 6.94
C PRO A 68 11.96 -9.84 5.99
N GLY A 69 12.14 -9.57 4.70
CA GLY A 69 11.19 -9.93 3.64
C GLY A 69 10.28 -8.78 3.20
N ALA A 70 10.26 -7.66 3.93
CA ALA A 70 9.67 -6.43 3.43
C ALA A 70 10.69 -5.70 2.54
N GLU A 71 10.23 -5.18 1.39
CA GLU A 71 11.06 -4.49 0.41
C GLU A 71 10.56 -3.06 0.18
N PRO A 72 11.45 -2.05 0.17
CA PRO A 72 11.05 -0.69 -0.13
C PRO A 72 10.69 -0.53 -1.61
N ILE A 73 9.63 0.23 -1.90
CA ILE A 73 9.33 0.75 -3.23
C ILE A 73 9.94 2.14 -3.32
N LEU A 74 10.83 2.34 -4.30
CA LEU A 74 11.61 3.57 -4.41
C LEU A 74 11.20 4.39 -5.64
N GLU A 75 11.08 5.70 -5.45
CA GLU A 75 11.06 6.69 -6.52
C GLU A 75 12.14 7.74 -6.29
N LYS A 76 13.03 7.93 -7.27
CA LYS A 76 14.16 8.88 -7.19
C LYS A 76 14.98 8.76 -5.89
N GLY A 77 15.15 7.51 -5.42
CA GLY A 77 15.91 7.20 -4.20
C GLY A 77 15.15 7.41 -2.88
N LYS A 78 13.88 7.78 -2.92
CA LYS A 78 13.01 7.95 -1.74
C LYS A 78 12.05 6.78 -1.61
N VAL A 79 11.77 6.35 -0.38
CA VAL A 79 10.81 5.29 -0.09
C VAL A 79 9.40 5.85 -0.25
N ILE A 80 8.67 5.38 -1.25
CA ILE A 80 7.27 5.76 -1.51
C ILE A 80 6.27 4.66 -1.15
N GLY A 81 6.76 3.53 -0.71
CA GLY A 81 5.93 2.39 -0.29
C GLY A 81 6.80 1.22 0.15
N ILE A 82 6.13 0.17 0.58
CA ILE A 82 6.74 -1.06 1.06
C ILE A 82 5.93 -2.23 0.50
N ARG A 83 6.62 -3.22 -0.07
CA ARG A 83 6.00 -4.49 -0.47
C ARG A 83 6.25 -5.52 0.63
N SER A 84 5.21 -6.20 1.07
CA SER A 84 5.30 -7.29 2.03
C SER A 84 5.53 -8.63 1.31
N HIS A 85 6.14 -9.58 2.01
CA HIS A 85 6.44 -10.91 1.47
C HIS A 85 5.19 -11.77 1.18
N ASP A 86 4.07 -11.45 1.83
CA ASP A 86 2.77 -12.13 1.68
C ASP A 86 1.93 -11.65 0.49
N GLY A 87 2.45 -10.68 -0.28
CA GLY A 87 1.82 -10.12 -1.46
C GLY A 87 1.02 -8.83 -1.23
N GLY A 88 0.95 -8.37 0.02
CA GLY A 88 0.40 -7.06 0.35
C GLY A 88 1.41 -5.93 0.13
N SER A 89 0.95 -4.69 0.22
CA SER A 89 1.80 -3.50 0.16
C SER A 89 1.25 -2.36 1.00
N VAL A 90 2.15 -1.46 1.39
CA VAL A 90 1.80 -0.15 1.94
C VAL A 90 2.33 0.90 0.98
N THR A 91 1.47 1.74 0.45
CA THR A 91 1.80 2.74 -0.57
C THR A 91 1.28 4.12 -0.20
N LEU A 92 1.69 5.12 -0.96
CA LEU A 92 1.17 6.48 -0.85
C LEU A 92 0.22 6.76 -2.01
N GLU A 93 -0.99 7.18 -1.65
CA GLU A 93 -1.99 7.67 -2.58
C GLU A 93 -1.88 9.20 -2.79
N PRO A 94 -2.55 9.77 -3.80
CA PRO A 94 -2.61 11.22 -4.01
C PRO A 94 -3.02 11.96 -2.73
N GLY A 95 -2.29 13.04 -2.41
CA GLY A 95 -2.50 13.79 -1.17
C GLY A 95 -1.76 13.21 0.04
N GLY A 96 -0.96 12.16 -0.13
CA GLY A 96 -0.14 11.58 0.93
C GLY A 96 -0.91 10.65 1.87
N GLN A 97 -2.09 10.16 1.45
CA GLN A 97 -2.76 9.08 2.15
C GLN A 97 -1.88 7.82 2.14
N LEU A 98 -1.83 7.16 3.29
CA LEU A 98 -1.09 5.91 3.41
C LEU A 98 -2.06 4.75 3.34
N GLU A 99 -1.92 3.93 2.30
CA GLU A 99 -2.80 2.81 2.01
C GLU A 99 -2.14 1.47 2.32
N LEU A 100 -2.89 0.59 2.99
CA LEU A 100 -2.64 -0.84 2.94
C LEU A 100 -3.43 -1.43 1.77
N SER A 101 -2.74 -1.97 0.77
CA SER A 101 -3.32 -2.91 -0.18
C SER A 101 -3.01 -4.32 0.32
N GLY A 102 -4.01 -4.97 0.92
CA GLY A 102 -3.85 -6.24 1.60
C GLY A 102 -3.56 -7.41 0.65
N ALA A 103 -3.04 -8.49 1.20
CA ALA A 103 -2.82 -9.74 0.48
C ALA A 103 -4.15 -10.38 0.03
N PRO A 104 -4.14 -11.20 -1.04
CA PRO A 104 -5.32 -11.96 -1.45
C PRO A 104 -5.61 -13.11 -0.48
N LEU A 105 -6.53 -12.92 0.46
CA LEU A 105 -6.84 -13.83 1.58
C LEU A 105 -8.10 -14.64 1.33
N ASP A 106 -8.24 -15.76 2.03
CA ASP A 106 -9.33 -16.71 1.81
C ASP A 106 -10.62 -16.36 2.57
N ASN A 107 -10.51 -15.62 3.67
CA ASN A 107 -11.67 -15.35 4.53
C ASN A 107 -11.50 -14.08 5.38
N LEU A 108 -12.62 -13.60 5.95
CA LEU A 108 -12.67 -12.40 6.78
C LEU A 108 -11.83 -12.48 8.06
N HIS A 109 -11.59 -13.67 8.61
CA HIS A 109 -10.75 -13.80 9.81
C HIS A 109 -9.28 -13.51 9.51
N GLU A 110 -8.83 -13.90 8.32
CA GLU A 110 -7.48 -13.56 7.83
C GLU A 110 -7.37 -12.08 7.56
N THR A 111 -8.35 -11.48 6.91
CA THR A 111 -8.46 -10.04 6.66
C THR A 111 -8.43 -9.22 7.97
N CYS A 112 -9.22 -9.61 8.97
CA CYS A 112 -9.19 -8.98 10.29
C CYS A 112 -7.82 -9.08 10.97
N ARG A 113 -7.14 -10.21 10.81
CA ARG A 113 -5.81 -10.44 11.35
C ARG A 113 -4.78 -9.54 10.69
N GLU A 114 -4.78 -9.47 9.36
CA GLU A 114 -3.92 -8.60 8.55
C GLU A 114 -4.09 -7.13 8.94
N THR A 115 -5.34 -6.62 8.91
CA THR A 115 -5.65 -5.24 9.30
C THR A 115 -5.20 -4.95 10.74
N GLY A 116 -5.44 -5.87 11.67
CA GLY A 116 -5.01 -5.74 13.07
C GLY A 116 -3.48 -5.70 13.22
N GLN A 117 -2.75 -6.48 12.44
CA GLN A 117 -1.28 -6.46 12.40
C GLN A 117 -0.76 -5.16 11.80
N HIS A 118 -1.30 -4.75 10.66
CA HIS A 118 -0.96 -3.49 10.01
C HIS A 118 -1.13 -2.30 10.97
N LEU A 119 -2.28 -2.20 11.64
CA LEU A 119 -2.53 -1.12 12.59
C LEU A 119 -1.57 -1.12 13.80
N ARG A 120 -1.09 -2.29 14.24
CA ARG A 120 -0.05 -2.37 15.28
C ARG A 120 1.28 -1.83 14.78
N HIS A 121 1.78 -2.31 13.64
CA HIS A 121 3.04 -1.86 13.04
C HIS A 121 3.02 -0.35 12.77
N MET A 122 1.90 0.15 12.23
CA MET A 122 1.71 1.58 12.01
C MET A 122 1.79 2.41 13.29
N ARG A 123 1.15 1.96 14.38
CA ARG A 123 1.22 2.66 15.67
C ARG A 123 2.63 2.67 16.27
N GLU A 124 3.34 1.56 16.17
CA GLU A 124 4.73 1.48 16.66
C GLU A 124 5.67 2.37 15.84
N ALA A 125 5.52 2.38 14.51
CA ALA A 125 6.31 3.25 13.64
C ALA A 125 6.00 4.74 13.84
N ALA A 126 4.73 5.12 14.05
CA ALA A 126 4.26 6.50 14.15
C ALA A 126 4.50 7.12 15.54
N ARG A 127 4.50 6.31 16.61
CA ARG A 127 4.61 6.79 18.00
C ARG A 127 5.83 7.67 18.26
N PRO A 128 7.07 7.32 17.85
CA PRO A 128 8.24 8.16 18.08
C PRO A 128 8.26 9.46 17.26
N LEU A 129 7.44 9.54 16.21
CA LEU A 129 7.32 10.71 15.35
C LEU A 129 6.22 11.68 15.80
N ASP A 130 5.47 11.32 16.83
CA ASP A 130 4.26 12.03 17.30
C ASP A 130 3.22 12.25 16.19
N VAL A 131 3.14 11.27 15.27
CA VAL A 131 2.18 11.25 14.16
C VAL A 131 0.94 10.47 14.58
N GLY A 132 -0.22 11.05 14.33
CA GLY A 132 -1.53 10.42 14.42
C GLY A 132 -2.02 9.95 13.05
N MET A 133 -3.05 9.09 13.05
CA MET A 133 -3.68 8.59 11.83
C MET A 133 -5.19 8.44 12.03
N LEU A 134 -5.95 8.76 10.98
CA LEU A 134 -7.41 8.63 10.87
C LEU A 134 -7.74 7.67 9.74
#